data_a57108f6ddb7bd1d403516663c823e0f
#
_entry.id   a57108f6ddb7bd1d403516663c823e0f
#
_cell.length_a   1.000
_cell.length_b   1.000
_cell.length_c   1.000
_cell.angle_alpha   90.00
_cell.angle_beta   90.00
_cell.angle_gamma   90.00
#
_symmetry.space_group_name_H-M   'P 1'
#
loop_
_entity.id
_entity.type
_entity.pdbx_description
1 polymer ?
#
loop_
_entity_poly.entity_id
_entity_poly.type
_entity_poly.pdbx_seq_one_letter_code
_entity_poly.pdbx_strand_id
1 'polypeptide(L)'
;FSKKYRKVGVLHAYQETPITRTRVLQELNKHDCAILGIVLNKNKVYTKLQDEKPVLYNYVVNILLDRLFNKKPIPLDEQIILIASRRETNKFLNLNFKDYLQNNISNNRKVQFRVEIHDAAREKSLQIVDFASWAIFRKYESGDDTYYNIIKDKIIEEASLFP
;
A
#
# COMPACT_ATOMS: atom_id res chain seq x y z
N PHE A 1 20.48 -15.12 -0.11
CA PHE A 1 20.34 -13.90 0.72
C PHE A 1 21.73 -13.41 1.11
N SER A 2 22.06 -12.14 0.82
CA SER A 2 23.38 -11.61 1.17
C SER A 2 23.50 -11.52 2.71
N LYS A 3 24.74 -11.65 3.24
CA LYS A 3 25.03 -11.52 4.69
C LYS A 3 24.47 -10.21 5.29
N LYS A 4 24.32 -9.16 4.48
CA LYS A 4 23.79 -7.84 4.86
C LYS A 4 22.33 -7.93 5.32
N TYR A 5 21.50 -8.73 4.68
CA TYR A 5 20.07 -8.86 4.97
C TYR A 5 19.77 -9.82 6.11
N ARG A 6 20.66 -10.78 6.39
CA ARG A 6 20.53 -11.62 7.59
C ARG A 6 20.60 -10.84 8.89
N LYS A 7 21.30 -9.69 8.91
CA LYS A 7 21.42 -8.86 10.11
C LYS A 7 20.20 -7.96 10.36
N VAL A 8 19.51 -7.50 9.33
CA VAL A 8 18.43 -6.52 9.44
C VAL A 8 17.05 -7.17 9.28
N GLY A 9 16.96 -8.26 8.53
CA GLY A 9 15.71 -9.02 8.33
C GLY A 9 14.59 -8.25 7.61
N VAL A 10 14.88 -7.06 7.08
CA VAL A 10 13.94 -6.18 6.40
C VAL A 10 14.35 -6.05 4.95
N LEU A 11 13.39 -6.30 4.06
CA LEU A 11 13.55 -6.10 2.62
C LEU A 11 12.90 -4.77 2.23
N HIS A 12 13.60 -3.98 1.42
CA HIS A 12 13.09 -2.75 0.83
C HIS A 12 13.33 -2.79 -0.68
N ALA A 13 12.26 -2.68 -1.46
CA ALA A 13 12.32 -2.82 -2.91
C ALA A 13 13.37 -1.92 -3.57
N TYR A 14 13.48 -0.67 -3.11
CA TYR A 14 14.47 0.29 -3.63
C TYR A 14 15.92 -0.16 -3.39
N GLN A 15 16.21 -0.82 -2.27
CA GLN A 15 17.57 -1.22 -1.86
C GLN A 15 18.00 -2.59 -2.39
N GLU A 16 17.04 -3.37 -2.91
CA GLU A 16 17.27 -4.73 -3.33
C GLU A 16 17.86 -4.83 -4.73
N THR A 17 18.50 -5.98 -5.00
CA THR A 17 19.02 -6.29 -6.34
C THR A 17 17.85 -6.60 -7.31
N PRO A 18 18.05 -6.44 -8.64
CA PRO A 18 17.05 -6.85 -9.63
C PRO A 18 16.60 -8.31 -9.46
N ILE A 19 17.52 -9.21 -9.15
CA ILE A 19 17.21 -10.64 -8.92
C ILE A 19 16.28 -10.81 -7.71
N THR A 20 16.56 -10.12 -6.60
CA THR A 20 15.70 -10.18 -5.40
C THR A 20 14.31 -9.64 -5.68
N ARG A 21 14.21 -8.49 -6.38
CA ARG A 21 12.93 -7.88 -6.76
C ARG A 21 12.10 -8.84 -7.61
N THR A 22 12.69 -9.40 -8.65
CA THR A 22 12.01 -10.36 -9.52
C THR A 22 11.52 -11.57 -8.73
N ARG A 23 12.35 -12.16 -7.88
CA ARG A 23 11.96 -13.34 -7.07
C ARG A 23 10.81 -13.03 -6.10
N VAL A 24 10.83 -11.89 -5.42
CA VAL A 24 9.77 -11.52 -4.49
C VAL A 24 8.44 -11.31 -5.23
N LEU A 25 8.46 -10.62 -6.37
CA LEU A 25 7.25 -10.37 -7.16
C LEU A 25 6.73 -11.66 -7.84
N GLN A 26 7.61 -12.53 -8.30
CA GLN A 26 7.21 -13.84 -8.81
C GLN A 26 6.59 -14.72 -7.71
N GLU A 27 7.12 -14.64 -6.50
CA GLU A 27 6.53 -15.37 -5.37
C GLU A 27 5.16 -14.80 -5.02
N LEU A 28 5.01 -13.48 -4.94
CA LEU A 28 3.71 -12.84 -4.75
C LEU A 28 2.68 -13.30 -5.78
N ASN A 29 3.09 -13.41 -7.04
CA ASN A 29 2.19 -13.82 -8.13
C ASN A 29 1.64 -15.24 -8.00
N LYS A 30 2.27 -16.11 -7.22
CA LYS A 30 1.80 -17.50 -6.96
C LYS A 30 0.70 -17.57 -5.90
N HIS A 31 0.57 -16.53 -5.06
CA HIS A 31 -0.40 -16.51 -3.97
C HIS A 31 -1.76 -16.02 -4.43
N ASP A 32 -2.81 -16.46 -3.74
CA ASP A 32 -4.15 -15.90 -3.92
C ASP A 32 -4.22 -14.54 -3.24
N CYS A 33 -4.09 -13.50 -4.04
CA CYS A 33 -4.14 -12.12 -3.58
C CYS A 33 -4.59 -11.19 -4.71
N ALA A 34 -5.09 -10.03 -4.34
CA ALA A 34 -5.45 -8.96 -5.24
C ALA A 34 -4.69 -7.67 -4.89
N ILE A 35 -4.33 -6.90 -5.89
CA ILE A 35 -3.63 -5.63 -5.75
C ILE A 35 -4.56 -4.50 -6.24
N LEU A 36 -4.75 -3.50 -5.39
CA LEU A 36 -5.35 -2.22 -5.76
C LEU A 36 -4.30 -1.13 -5.62
N GLY A 37 -4.13 -0.32 -6.65
CA GLY A 37 -3.15 0.77 -6.69
C GLY A 37 -3.83 2.13 -6.89
N ILE A 38 -3.35 3.13 -6.15
CA ILE A 38 -3.62 4.55 -6.41
C ILE A 38 -2.31 5.22 -6.76
N VAL A 39 -2.27 5.82 -7.94
CA VAL A 39 -1.12 6.61 -8.42
C VAL A 39 -1.47 8.09 -8.29
N LEU A 40 -0.64 8.82 -7.57
CA LEU A 40 -0.83 10.23 -7.31
C LEU A 40 0.23 11.06 -8.05
N ASN A 41 -0.22 11.91 -8.96
CA ASN A 41 0.65 12.91 -9.57
C ASN A 41 0.78 14.12 -8.64
N LYS A 42 1.86 14.16 -7.87
CA LYS A 42 2.09 15.24 -6.88
C LYS A 42 2.16 16.62 -7.47
N ASN A 43 2.65 16.75 -8.72
CA ASN A 43 2.79 18.05 -9.39
C ASN A 43 1.43 18.68 -9.77
N LYS A 44 0.39 17.87 -9.81
CA LYS A 44 -0.98 18.31 -10.15
C LYS A 44 -1.89 18.44 -8.94
N VAL A 45 -1.40 18.15 -7.74
CA VAL A 45 -2.13 18.38 -6.50
C VAL A 45 -2.14 19.86 -6.17
N TYR A 46 -3.27 20.41 -5.72
CA TYR A 46 -3.35 21.79 -5.26
C TYR A 46 -2.30 22.11 -4.20
N THR A 47 -1.63 23.26 -4.33
CA THR A 47 -0.47 23.66 -3.51
C THR A 47 -0.72 23.52 -2.01
N LYS A 48 -1.87 24.00 -1.51
CA LYS A 48 -2.22 23.87 -0.10
C LYS A 48 -2.27 22.41 0.39
N LEU A 49 -2.76 21.50 -0.46
CA LEU A 49 -2.86 20.08 -0.11
C LEU A 49 -1.49 19.38 -0.18
N GLN A 50 -0.57 19.88 -0.99
CA GLN A 50 0.82 19.39 -1.03
C GLN A 50 1.55 19.63 0.29
N ASP A 51 1.27 20.78 0.94
CA ASP A 51 1.87 21.15 2.22
C ASP A 51 1.27 20.36 3.39
N GLU A 52 0.02 19.93 3.26
CA GLU A 52 -0.70 19.15 4.26
C GLU A 52 -0.60 17.64 4.02
N LYS A 53 0.62 17.10 4.04
CA LYS A 53 0.91 15.70 3.74
C LYS A 53 0.02 14.67 4.47
N PRO A 54 -0.30 14.83 5.79
CA PRO A 54 -1.21 13.91 6.48
C PRO A 54 -2.63 13.93 5.90
N VAL A 55 -3.15 15.09 5.53
CA VAL A 55 -4.48 15.25 4.94
C VAL A 55 -4.53 14.59 3.57
N LEU A 56 -3.55 14.87 2.72
CA LEU A 56 -3.43 14.25 1.40
C LEU A 56 -3.36 12.72 1.50
N TYR A 57 -2.59 12.20 2.44
CA TYR A 57 -2.48 10.78 2.65
C TYR A 57 -3.79 10.15 3.09
N ASN A 58 -4.48 10.73 4.07
CA ASN A 58 -5.78 10.28 4.53
C ASN A 58 -6.80 10.26 3.38
N TYR A 59 -6.80 11.28 2.55
CA TYR A 59 -7.64 11.38 1.37
C TYR A 59 -7.39 10.22 0.39
N VAL A 60 -6.13 9.97 0.03
CA VAL A 60 -5.74 8.90 -0.90
C VAL A 60 -6.12 7.52 -0.34
N VAL A 61 -5.88 7.28 0.95
CA VAL A 61 -6.24 6.01 1.60
C VAL A 61 -7.75 5.81 1.64
N ASN A 62 -8.55 6.86 1.89
CA ASN A 62 -10.00 6.75 1.83
C ASN A 62 -10.49 6.35 0.44
N ILE A 63 -9.95 6.97 -0.62
CA ILE A 63 -10.30 6.60 -1.99
C ILE A 63 -9.94 5.14 -2.27
N LEU A 64 -8.76 4.69 -1.81
CA LEU A 64 -8.35 3.30 -1.98
C LEU A 64 -9.32 2.33 -1.28
N LEU A 65 -9.73 2.64 -0.05
CA LEU A 65 -10.66 1.82 0.71
C LEU A 65 -12.07 1.85 0.10
N ASP A 66 -12.55 2.99 -0.36
CA ASP A 66 -13.83 3.07 -1.07
C ASP A 66 -13.84 2.20 -2.33
N ARG A 67 -12.75 2.20 -3.09
CA ARG A 67 -12.61 1.34 -4.26
C ARG A 67 -12.54 -0.15 -3.87
N LEU A 68 -11.80 -0.49 -2.81
CA LEU A 68 -11.75 -1.84 -2.26
C LEU A 68 -13.15 -2.36 -1.94
N PHE A 69 -13.94 -1.59 -1.19
CA PHE A 69 -15.29 -1.98 -0.80
C PHE A 69 -16.26 -2.06 -1.99
N ASN A 70 -16.10 -1.18 -2.99
CA ASN A 70 -16.94 -1.19 -4.18
C ASN A 70 -16.64 -2.39 -5.09
N LYS A 71 -15.38 -2.79 -5.21
CA LYS A 71 -14.98 -3.99 -5.98
C LYS A 71 -15.33 -5.30 -5.29
N LYS A 72 -15.51 -5.28 -3.98
CA LYS A 72 -15.82 -6.46 -3.15
C LYS A 72 -14.91 -7.67 -3.41
N PRO A 73 -13.57 -7.48 -3.48
CA PRO A 73 -12.64 -8.58 -3.70
C PRO A 73 -12.54 -9.53 -2.51
N ILE A 74 -13.10 -9.15 -1.36
CA ILE A 74 -13.14 -9.88 -0.11
C ILE A 74 -14.58 -9.97 0.40
N PRO A 75 -14.98 -11.04 1.11
CA PRO A 75 -16.26 -11.14 1.78
C PRO A 75 -16.42 -10.00 2.81
N LEU A 76 -17.58 -9.34 2.80
CA LEU A 76 -17.85 -8.22 3.71
C LEU A 76 -18.56 -8.67 5.01
N ASP A 77 -18.94 -9.91 5.10
CA ASP A 77 -19.53 -10.58 6.27
C ASP A 77 -18.45 -11.07 7.25
N GLU A 78 -17.20 -11.11 6.85
CA GLU A 78 -16.07 -11.43 7.70
C GLU A 78 -15.40 -10.17 8.27
N GLN A 79 -14.59 -10.37 9.33
CA GLN A 79 -13.78 -9.28 9.87
C GLN A 79 -12.66 -8.88 8.91
N ILE A 80 -12.63 -7.61 8.54
CA ILE A 80 -11.58 -7.03 7.71
C ILE A 80 -10.53 -6.37 8.60
N ILE A 81 -9.28 -6.77 8.45
CA ILE A 81 -8.15 -6.18 9.16
C ILE A 81 -7.28 -5.42 8.15
N LEU A 82 -7.20 -4.10 8.31
CA LEU A 82 -6.24 -3.27 7.60
C LEU A 82 -4.94 -3.18 8.38
N ILE A 83 -3.88 -3.73 7.83
CA ILE A 83 -2.52 -3.57 8.36
C ILE A 83 -1.84 -2.44 7.59
N ALA A 84 -1.56 -1.34 8.27
CA ALA A 84 -0.87 -0.19 7.70
C ALA A 84 0.54 -0.03 8.26
N SER A 85 1.48 0.39 7.43
CA SER A 85 2.84 0.68 7.87
C SER A 85 2.87 1.92 8.77
N ARG A 86 3.64 1.85 9.84
CA ARG A 86 3.97 3.02 10.65
C ARG A 86 4.72 4.03 9.79
N ARG A 87 4.16 5.23 9.64
CA ARG A 87 4.73 6.31 8.84
C ARG A 87 5.56 7.30 9.65
N GLU A 88 5.09 7.57 10.86
CA GLU A 88 5.64 8.62 11.70
C GLU A 88 6.22 8.01 12.97
N THR A 89 7.30 8.61 13.47
CA THR A 89 7.81 8.31 14.81
C THR A 89 6.86 8.83 15.88
N ASN A 90 6.05 9.85 15.58
CA ASN A 90 5.05 10.40 16.48
C ASN A 90 3.86 9.44 16.59
N LYS A 91 3.67 8.89 17.80
CA LYS A 91 2.56 7.98 18.12
C LYS A 91 1.19 8.63 17.93
N PHE A 92 1.08 9.92 18.23
CA PHE A 92 -0.19 10.66 18.14
C PHE A 92 -0.70 10.74 16.69
N LEU A 93 0.17 11.01 15.73
CA LEU A 93 -0.20 11.04 14.30
C LEU A 93 -0.65 9.65 13.78
N ASN A 94 -0.01 8.59 14.25
CA ASN A 94 -0.41 7.23 13.90
C ASN A 94 -1.78 6.87 14.50
N LEU A 95 -2.06 7.28 15.75
CA LEU A 95 -3.36 7.07 16.40
C LEU A 95 -4.47 7.85 15.68
N ASN A 96 -4.26 9.13 15.38
CA ASN A 96 -5.22 9.94 14.65
C ASN A 96 -5.57 9.32 13.29
N PHE A 97 -4.57 8.81 12.57
CA PHE A 97 -4.80 8.12 11.31
C PHE A 97 -5.66 6.86 11.49
N LYS A 98 -5.33 6.04 12.49
CA LYS A 98 -6.09 4.84 12.83
C LYS A 98 -7.54 5.17 13.15
N ASP A 99 -7.75 6.10 14.09
CA ASP A 99 -9.07 6.48 14.57
C ASP A 99 -9.92 7.11 13.46
N TYR A 100 -9.30 7.93 12.63
CA TYR A 100 -9.93 8.52 11.45
C TYR A 100 -10.47 7.46 10.49
N LEU A 101 -9.65 6.48 10.11
CA LEU A 101 -10.07 5.41 9.20
C LEU A 101 -11.12 4.50 9.84
N GLN A 102 -10.93 4.12 11.09
CA GLN A 102 -11.85 3.22 11.77
C GLN A 102 -13.24 3.84 11.91
N ASN A 103 -13.30 5.11 12.32
CA ASN A 103 -14.56 5.83 12.47
C ASN A 103 -15.25 6.07 11.12
N ASN A 104 -14.50 6.47 10.09
CA ASN A 104 -15.07 6.72 8.78
C ASN A 104 -15.69 5.45 8.17
N ILE A 105 -15.02 4.32 8.26
CA ILE A 105 -15.52 3.08 7.69
C ILE A 105 -16.65 2.47 8.53
N SER A 106 -16.50 2.43 9.86
CA SER A 106 -17.52 1.87 10.75
C SER A 106 -18.84 2.65 10.69
N ASN A 107 -18.78 3.98 10.53
CA ASN A 107 -19.97 4.83 10.44
C ASN A 107 -20.68 4.72 9.08
N ASN A 108 -19.91 4.52 8.01
CA ASN A 108 -20.43 4.56 6.64
C ASN A 108 -20.74 3.17 6.08
N ARG A 109 -20.22 2.11 6.69
CA ARG A 109 -20.35 0.73 6.18
C ARG A 109 -20.61 -0.24 7.34
N LYS A 110 -21.56 -1.16 7.13
CA LYS A 110 -21.89 -2.23 8.09
C LYS A 110 -20.89 -3.38 7.95
N VAL A 111 -19.63 -3.13 8.27
CA VAL A 111 -18.55 -4.13 8.21
C VAL A 111 -17.77 -4.14 9.52
N GLN A 112 -17.32 -5.31 9.93
CA GLN A 112 -16.38 -5.42 11.04
C GLN A 112 -14.98 -5.04 10.53
N PHE A 113 -14.56 -3.81 10.82
CA PHE A 113 -13.31 -3.24 10.32
C PHE A 113 -12.37 -2.88 11.45
N ARG A 114 -11.14 -3.36 11.39
CA ARG A 114 -10.08 -3.07 12.37
C ARG A 114 -8.84 -2.54 11.67
N VAL A 115 -8.26 -1.47 12.21
CA VAL A 115 -7.01 -0.89 11.71
C VAL A 115 -5.87 -1.19 12.69
N GLU A 116 -4.79 -1.73 12.17
CA GLU A 116 -3.55 -2.00 12.90
C GLU A 116 -2.38 -1.26 12.27
N ILE A 117 -1.57 -0.59 13.08
CA ILE A 117 -0.36 0.11 12.62
C ILE A 117 0.84 -0.72 13.03
N HIS A 118 1.52 -1.28 12.06
CA HIS A 118 2.67 -2.16 12.28
C HIS A 118 3.98 -1.53 11.78
N ASP A 119 5.07 -2.00 12.36
CA ASP A 119 6.42 -1.72 11.86
C ASP A 119 6.72 -2.68 10.70
N ALA A 120 7.08 -2.12 9.53
CA ALA A 120 7.43 -2.91 8.35
C ALA A 120 8.61 -3.87 8.59
N ALA A 121 9.47 -3.58 9.57
CA ALA A 121 10.54 -4.50 9.95
C ALA A 121 10.02 -5.83 10.53
N ARG A 122 8.86 -5.79 11.18
CA ARG A 122 8.25 -6.94 11.85
C ARG A 122 7.13 -7.58 11.05
N GLU A 123 6.50 -6.82 10.15
CA GLU A 123 5.35 -7.25 9.35
C GLU A 123 5.78 -7.53 7.91
N LYS A 124 5.86 -8.82 7.55
CA LYS A 124 6.33 -9.25 6.23
C LYS A 124 5.38 -8.88 5.10
N SER A 125 4.09 -8.84 5.34
CA SER A 125 3.09 -8.41 4.36
C SER A 125 3.34 -6.98 3.90
N LEU A 126 3.75 -6.08 4.79
CA LEU A 126 4.09 -4.70 4.45
C LEU A 126 5.35 -4.60 3.57
N GLN A 127 6.31 -5.51 3.76
CA GLN A 127 7.48 -5.57 2.87
C GLN A 127 7.08 -5.98 1.45
N ILE A 128 6.15 -6.93 1.32
CA ILE A 128 5.63 -7.35 0.01
C ILE A 128 4.86 -6.22 -0.66
N VAL A 129 4.05 -5.47 0.09
CA VAL A 129 3.35 -4.27 -0.41
C VAL A 129 4.33 -3.22 -0.90
N ASP A 130 5.49 -3.04 -0.25
CA ASP A 130 6.54 -2.13 -0.70
C ASP A 130 7.06 -2.53 -2.10
N PHE A 131 7.28 -3.83 -2.36
CA PHE A 131 7.68 -4.30 -3.69
C PHE A 131 6.60 -4.08 -4.75
N ALA A 132 5.34 -4.36 -4.45
CA ALA A 132 4.24 -4.11 -5.38
C ALA A 132 4.08 -2.61 -5.68
N SER A 133 4.11 -1.76 -4.66
CA SER A 133 4.06 -0.30 -4.81
C SER A 133 5.24 0.22 -5.62
N TRP A 134 6.44 -0.30 -5.38
CA TRP A 134 7.63 0.08 -6.11
C TRP A 134 7.55 -0.32 -7.59
N ALA A 135 7.01 -1.49 -7.91
CA ALA A 135 6.83 -1.96 -9.29
C ALA A 135 5.86 -1.03 -10.07
N ILE A 136 4.74 -0.64 -9.44
CA ILE A 136 3.79 0.33 -10.00
C ILE A 136 4.47 1.70 -10.17
N PHE A 137 5.18 2.18 -9.14
CA PHE A 137 5.91 3.46 -9.19
C PHE A 137 6.89 3.50 -10.36
N ARG A 138 7.69 2.44 -10.59
CA ARG A 138 8.66 2.38 -11.72
C ARG A 138 7.99 2.53 -13.07
N LYS A 139 6.85 1.91 -13.28
CA LYS A 139 6.06 2.05 -14.51
C LYS A 139 5.70 3.52 -14.77
N TYR A 140 5.18 4.23 -13.76
CA TYR A 140 4.73 5.61 -13.94
C TYR A 140 5.85 6.64 -13.95
N GLU A 141 6.87 6.47 -13.13
CA GLU A 141 7.95 7.45 -12.97
C GLU A 141 8.99 7.36 -14.09
N SER A 142 9.32 6.16 -14.54
CA SER A 142 10.41 5.93 -15.49
C SER A 142 10.01 5.14 -16.75
N GLY A 143 8.75 4.80 -16.90
CA GLY A 143 8.28 3.97 -18.01
C GLY A 143 8.82 2.52 -17.98
N ASP A 144 9.41 2.09 -16.85
CA ASP A 144 9.93 0.74 -16.70
C ASP A 144 8.84 -0.18 -16.14
N ASP A 145 8.22 -0.95 -17.00
CA ASP A 145 7.15 -1.88 -16.69
C ASP A 145 7.62 -3.33 -16.43
N THR A 146 8.95 -3.56 -16.43
CA THR A 146 9.55 -4.89 -16.24
C THR A 146 9.02 -5.61 -15.00
N TYR A 147 8.95 -4.93 -13.88
CA TYR A 147 8.50 -5.48 -12.61
C TYR A 147 6.97 -5.48 -12.49
N TYR A 148 6.32 -4.47 -13.06
CA TYR A 148 4.87 -4.38 -13.15
C TYR A 148 4.28 -5.58 -13.89
N ASN A 149 4.88 -5.98 -15.00
CA ASN A 149 4.42 -7.10 -15.82
C ASN A 149 4.44 -8.45 -15.07
N ILE A 150 5.23 -8.58 -13.99
CA ILE A 150 5.24 -9.80 -13.17
C ILE A 150 3.95 -9.92 -12.35
N ILE A 151 3.37 -8.79 -11.91
CA ILE A 151 2.23 -8.76 -10.99
C ILE A 151 0.93 -8.24 -11.63
N LYS A 152 0.94 -7.88 -12.90
CA LYS A 152 -0.21 -7.25 -13.58
C LYS A 152 -1.50 -8.04 -13.47
N ASP A 153 -1.42 -9.37 -13.48
CA ASP A 153 -2.59 -10.25 -13.42
C ASP A 153 -3.22 -10.28 -12.02
N LYS A 154 -2.52 -9.77 -11.00
CA LYS A 154 -3.03 -9.58 -9.63
C LYS A 154 -3.63 -8.18 -9.41
N ILE A 155 -3.39 -7.24 -10.33
CA ILE A 155 -3.89 -5.88 -10.22
C ILE A 155 -5.34 -5.86 -10.70
N ILE A 156 -6.27 -5.78 -9.77
CA ILE A 156 -7.71 -5.72 -10.06
C ILE A 156 -8.19 -4.29 -10.28
N GLU A 157 -7.45 -3.31 -9.79
CA GLU A 157 -7.71 -1.90 -10.04
C GLU A 157 -6.42 -1.06 -9.89
N GLU A 158 -6.26 -0.13 -10.81
CA GLU A 158 -5.22 0.90 -10.78
C GLU A 158 -5.85 2.22 -11.18
N ALA A 159 -5.80 3.21 -10.30
CA ALA A 159 -6.42 4.50 -10.53
C ALA A 159 -5.40 5.62 -10.39
N SER A 160 -5.39 6.52 -11.36
CA SER A 160 -4.61 7.76 -11.30
C SER A 160 -5.45 8.87 -10.72
N LEU A 161 -4.93 9.54 -9.69
CA LEU A 161 -5.50 10.75 -9.13
C LEU A 161 -4.72 11.96 -9.64
N PHE A 162 -5.45 12.99 -10.02
CA PHE A 162 -4.90 14.19 -10.66
C PHE A 162 -4.08 13.83 -11.92
N PRO A 163 -4.71 13.23 -12.93
CA PRO A 163 -4.06 12.78 -14.16
C PRO A 163 -3.49 13.94 -15.01
#